data_5835e1120c94428ce8b0ff7e39ea4eae
#
_entry.id   5835e1120c94428ce8b0ff7e39ea4eae
#
_cell.length_a   1.000
_cell.length_b   1.000
_cell.length_c   1.000
_cell.angle_alpha   90.00
_cell.angle_beta   90.00
_cell.angle_gamma   90.00
#
_symmetry.space_group_name_H-M   'P 1'
#
loop_
_entity.id
_entity.type
_entity.pdbx_description
1 polymer ?
#
loop_
_entity_poly.entity_id
_entity_poly.type
_entity_poly.pdbx_seq_one_letter_code
_entity_poly.pdbx_strand_id
1 'polypeptide(L)'
;VVWAIPSGGVDEGEDPAVAALRELREETGWQAQRVEEIIRFNPSYGSSDQLFITWLATGLRWVGMDADQDEVMETGWFTFDEINQLIARGEMPDGLSLVPLLQLMAQRRSGPLTA
;
A
#
# COMPACT_ATOMS: atom_id res chain seq x y z
N VAL A 1 -1.02 -18.81 -1.11
CA VAL A 1 -1.08 -17.48 -1.72
C VAL A 1 -0.75 -16.42 -0.68
N VAL A 2 0.12 -15.51 -1.02
CA VAL A 2 0.55 -14.43 -0.14
C VAL A 2 0.14 -13.09 -0.76
N TRP A 3 -0.46 -12.24 0.04
CA TRP A 3 -0.93 -10.92 -0.38
C TRP A 3 -0.07 -9.81 0.24
N ALA A 4 0.07 -8.71 -0.49
CA ALA A 4 0.77 -7.51 -0.04
C ALA A 4 0.14 -6.29 -0.70
N ILE A 5 0.32 -5.12 -0.07
CA ILE A 5 -0.07 -3.85 -0.71
C ILE A 5 0.91 -3.54 -1.85
N PRO A 6 0.50 -2.73 -2.85
CA PRO A 6 1.44 -2.24 -3.87
C PRO A 6 2.58 -1.45 -3.23
N SER A 7 3.80 -1.66 -3.72
CA SER A 7 4.97 -0.98 -3.17
C SER A 7 6.05 -0.85 -4.24
N GLY A 8 6.95 0.10 -4.02
CA GLY A 8 8.10 0.32 -4.90
C GLY A 8 9.03 1.36 -4.33
N GLY A 9 10.12 1.61 -5.04
CA GLY A 9 11.13 2.56 -4.64
C GLY A 9 10.82 3.98 -5.09
N VAL A 10 11.40 4.94 -4.37
CA VAL A 10 11.38 6.35 -4.76
C VAL A 10 12.65 6.62 -5.56
N ASP A 11 12.49 7.10 -6.78
CA ASP A 11 13.63 7.45 -7.62
C ASP A 11 14.31 8.72 -7.10
N GLU A 12 15.59 8.87 -7.43
CA GLU A 12 16.36 10.05 -7.02
C GLU A 12 15.68 11.32 -7.55
N GLY A 13 15.43 12.28 -6.64
CA GLY A 13 14.76 13.54 -7.00
C GLY A 13 13.25 13.45 -7.14
N GLU A 14 12.67 12.27 -6.98
CA GLU A 14 11.22 12.07 -7.07
C GLU A 14 10.56 12.35 -5.72
N ASP A 15 9.43 13.05 -5.75
CA ASP A 15 8.61 13.24 -4.56
C ASP A 15 8.00 11.90 -4.14
N PRO A 16 8.06 11.54 -2.85
CA PRO A 16 7.51 10.25 -2.39
C PRO A 16 6.02 10.04 -2.71
N ALA A 17 5.20 11.07 -2.66
CA ALA A 17 3.77 10.97 -3.01
C ALA A 17 3.59 10.66 -4.50
N VAL A 18 4.40 11.29 -5.35
CA VAL A 18 4.39 11.03 -6.80
C VAL A 18 4.85 9.60 -7.09
N ALA A 19 5.88 9.14 -6.37
CA ALA A 19 6.34 7.76 -6.49
C ALA A 19 5.25 6.76 -6.12
N ALA A 20 4.50 7.02 -5.04
CA ALA A 20 3.40 6.17 -4.62
C ALA A 20 2.30 6.08 -5.69
N LEU A 21 1.94 7.21 -6.29
CA LEU A 21 0.95 7.25 -7.38
C LEU A 21 1.44 6.46 -8.60
N ARG A 22 2.69 6.62 -8.96
CA ARG A 22 3.31 5.92 -10.10
C ARG A 22 3.30 4.41 -9.87
N GLU A 23 3.76 3.96 -8.70
CA GLU A 23 3.83 2.53 -8.38
C GLU A 23 2.43 1.90 -8.32
N LEU A 24 1.45 2.60 -7.78
CA LEU A 24 0.07 2.12 -7.75
C LEU A 24 -0.43 1.85 -9.18
N ARG A 25 -0.23 2.81 -10.08
CA ARG A 25 -0.66 2.68 -11.47
C ARG A 25 0.08 1.54 -12.18
N GLU A 26 1.39 1.47 -12.01
CA GLU A 26 2.22 0.45 -12.67
C GLU A 26 1.87 -0.96 -12.20
N GLU A 27 1.63 -1.13 -10.91
CA GLU A 27 1.39 -2.46 -10.33
C GLU A 27 -0.06 -2.90 -10.39
N THR A 28 -1.03 -1.99 -10.42
CA THR A 28 -2.44 -2.35 -10.32
C THR A 28 -3.30 -1.89 -11.48
N GLY A 29 -2.85 -0.95 -12.28
CA GLY A 29 -3.65 -0.34 -13.34
C GLY A 29 -4.65 0.71 -12.85
N TRP A 30 -4.59 1.08 -11.57
CA TRP A 30 -5.45 2.11 -10.99
C TRP A 30 -4.69 3.41 -10.80
N GLN A 31 -5.32 4.51 -11.20
CA GLN A 31 -4.82 5.87 -10.98
C GLN A 31 -5.62 6.51 -9.85
N ALA A 32 -4.93 7.13 -8.91
CA ALA A 32 -5.57 7.82 -7.80
C ALA A 32 -5.52 9.33 -7.99
N GLN A 33 -6.54 10.04 -7.54
CA GLN A 33 -6.56 11.50 -7.54
C GLN A 33 -5.82 12.08 -6.35
N ARG A 34 -5.85 11.39 -5.21
CA ARG A 34 -5.27 11.87 -3.96
C ARG A 34 -4.57 10.76 -3.23
N VAL A 35 -3.50 11.14 -2.53
CA VAL A 35 -2.86 10.28 -1.54
C VAL A 35 -2.70 11.07 -0.25
N GLU A 36 -2.92 10.39 0.88
CA GLU A 36 -2.66 10.92 2.22
C GLU A 36 -1.69 9.99 2.92
N GLU A 37 -0.71 10.56 3.59
CA GLU A 37 0.24 9.75 4.35
C GLU A 37 -0.48 9.07 5.51
N ILE A 38 -0.29 7.75 5.63
CA ILE A 38 -0.84 6.98 6.74
C ILE A 38 0.14 6.99 7.90
N ILE A 39 1.34 6.48 7.66
CA ILE A 39 2.40 6.36 8.66
C ILE A 39 3.72 6.19 7.93
N ARG A 40 4.79 6.73 8.49
CA ARG A 40 6.16 6.43 8.06
C ARG A 40 6.88 5.74 9.19
N PHE A 41 7.73 4.81 8.83
CA PHE A 41 8.38 3.98 9.85
C PHE A 41 9.67 3.38 9.33
N ASN A 42 10.53 3.00 10.28
CA ASN A 42 11.75 2.26 9.99
C ASN A 42 11.49 0.78 10.29
N PRO A 43 11.68 -0.13 9.32
CA PRO A 43 11.43 -1.56 9.59
C PRO A 43 12.39 -2.15 10.61
N SER A 44 13.59 -1.57 10.72
CA SER A 44 14.61 -2.07 11.65
C SER A 44 15.49 -0.90 12.12
N TYR A 45 14.96 -0.10 13.03
CA TYR A 45 15.57 1.16 13.47
C TYR A 45 16.99 0.97 14.02
N GLY A 46 17.24 -0.12 14.71
CA GLY A 46 18.55 -0.36 15.32
C GLY A 46 19.65 -0.82 14.35
N SER A 47 19.30 -1.28 13.15
CA SER A 47 20.24 -1.87 12.21
C SER A 47 20.26 -1.23 10.84
N SER A 48 19.34 -0.33 10.54
CA SER A 48 19.21 0.29 9.22
C SER A 48 18.55 1.67 9.36
N ASP A 49 18.89 2.57 8.45
CA ASP A 49 18.22 3.87 8.32
C ASP A 49 17.11 3.87 7.26
N GLN A 50 16.74 2.68 6.76
CA GLN A 50 15.69 2.55 5.77
C GLN A 50 14.37 3.10 6.31
N LEU A 51 13.69 3.90 5.50
CA LEU A 51 12.42 4.53 5.84
C LEU A 51 11.36 4.13 4.83
N PHE A 52 10.24 3.66 5.34
CA PHE A 52 9.05 3.41 4.53
C PHE A 52 8.01 4.50 4.80
N ILE A 53 7.41 5.00 3.72
CA ILE A 53 6.32 5.96 3.80
C ILE A 53 5.11 5.31 3.14
N THR A 54 3.99 5.28 3.84
CA THR A 54 2.79 4.60 3.37
C THR A 54 1.66 5.61 3.15
N TRP A 55 0.83 5.34 2.14
CA TRP A 55 -0.14 6.29 1.63
C TRP A 55 -1.51 5.64 1.44
N LEU A 56 -2.55 6.38 1.78
CA LEU A 56 -3.93 6.01 1.44
C LEU A 56 -4.29 6.71 0.13
N ALA A 57 -4.58 5.92 -0.90
CA ALA A 57 -4.95 6.42 -2.22
C ALA A 57 -6.47 6.44 -2.35
N THR A 58 -7.01 7.56 -2.81
CA THR A 58 -8.45 7.73 -3.03
C THR A 58 -8.74 8.39 -4.36
N GLY A 59 -10.00 8.30 -4.80
CA GLY A 59 -10.40 8.81 -6.12
C GLY A 59 -9.85 7.95 -7.22
N LEU A 60 -10.07 6.64 -7.14
CA LEU A 60 -9.48 5.67 -8.06
C LEU A 60 -10.22 5.64 -9.40
N ARG A 61 -9.44 5.53 -10.47
CA ARG A 61 -9.94 5.35 -11.83
C ARG A 61 -9.11 4.27 -12.52
N TRP A 62 -9.78 3.35 -13.17
CA TRP A 62 -9.11 2.30 -13.93
C TRP A 62 -8.52 2.88 -15.23
N VAL A 63 -7.22 2.72 -15.40
CA VAL A 63 -6.50 3.15 -16.61
C VAL A 63 -5.84 1.98 -17.34
N GLY A 64 -5.84 0.80 -16.73
CA GLY A 64 -5.27 -0.40 -17.31
C GLY A 64 -3.79 -0.55 -17.02
N MET A 65 -3.30 -1.77 -17.27
CA MET A 65 -1.89 -2.12 -17.12
C MET A 65 -1.18 -2.03 -18.45
N ASP A 66 0.12 -1.71 -18.40
CA ASP A 66 0.95 -1.71 -19.60
C ASP A 66 1.11 -3.14 -20.13
N ALA A 67 1.06 -3.28 -21.47
CA ALA A 67 1.11 -4.58 -22.13
C ALA A 67 2.45 -5.32 -21.96
N ASP A 68 3.50 -4.59 -21.55
CA ASP A 68 4.85 -5.14 -21.39
C ASP A 68 5.13 -5.71 -20.00
N GLN A 69 4.13 -5.76 -19.14
CA GLN A 69 4.30 -6.37 -17.82
C GLN A 69 4.23 -7.89 -17.94
N ASP A 70 5.39 -8.52 -17.97
CA ASP A 70 5.53 -9.97 -18.08
C ASP A 70 5.11 -10.71 -16.80
N GLU A 71 4.97 -10.02 -15.69
CA GLU A 71 4.56 -10.62 -14.43
C GLU A 71 3.06 -10.47 -14.23
N VAL A 72 2.36 -11.59 -14.28
CA VAL A 72 0.95 -11.65 -13.95
C VAL A 72 0.83 -11.65 -12.44
N MET A 73 0.60 -10.47 -11.86
CA MET A 73 0.27 -10.37 -10.45
C MET A 73 -1.24 -10.27 -10.33
N GLU A 74 -1.79 -11.15 -9.51
CA GLU A 74 -3.21 -11.08 -9.20
C GLU A 74 -3.47 -9.92 -8.26
N THR A 75 -4.47 -9.08 -8.57
CA THR A 75 -4.94 -8.03 -7.68
C THR A 75 -6.32 -8.38 -7.17
N GLY A 76 -6.62 -7.96 -5.95
CA GLY A 76 -7.91 -8.21 -5.35
C GLY A 76 -8.36 -7.05 -4.47
N TRP A 77 -9.66 -7.00 -4.23
CA TRP A 77 -10.28 -6.03 -3.33
C TRP A 77 -10.74 -6.75 -2.08
N PHE A 78 -10.41 -6.18 -0.91
CA PHE A 78 -10.67 -6.81 0.37
C PHE A 78 -11.28 -5.80 1.33
N THR A 79 -12.28 -6.24 2.10
CA THR A 79 -12.77 -5.48 3.26
C THR A 79 -11.72 -5.57 4.38
N PHE A 80 -11.83 -4.70 5.37
CA PHE A 80 -10.97 -4.79 6.55
C PHE A 80 -11.15 -6.11 7.30
N ASP A 81 -12.37 -6.64 7.35
CA ASP A 81 -12.61 -7.95 7.97
C ASP A 81 -11.88 -9.06 7.22
N GLU A 82 -11.92 -9.03 5.89
CA GLU A 82 -11.18 -9.99 5.06
C GLU A 82 -9.67 -9.87 5.25
N ILE A 83 -9.16 -8.63 5.31
CA ILE A 83 -7.73 -8.38 5.57
C ILE A 83 -7.34 -8.97 6.93
N ASN A 84 -8.16 -8.76 7.95
CA ASN A 84 -7.90 -9.32 9.27
C ASN A 84 -7.83 -10.84 9.24
N GLN A 85 -8.68 -11.48 8.45
CA GLN A 85 -8.64 -12.92 8.24
C GLN A 85 -7.37 -13.37 7.52
N LEU A 86 -6.95 -12.63 6.49
CA LEU A 86 -5.69 -12.92 5.79
C LEU A 86 -4.50 -12.85 6.74
N ILE A 87 -4.47 -11.84 7.59
CA ILE A 87 -3.42 -11.68 8.60
C ILE A 87 -3.42 -12.87 9.56
N ALA A 88 -4.60 -13.24 10.08
CA ALA A 88 -4.73 -14.34 11.03
C ALA A 88 -4.28 -15.68 10.44
N ARG A 89 -4.47 -15.88 9.13
CA ARG A 89 -4.06 -17.12 8.44
C ARG A 89 -2.61 -17.11 7.96
N GLY A 90 -1.88 -16.02 8.17
CA GLY A 90 -0.50 -15.90 7.68
C GLY A 90 -0.39 -15.67 6.19
N GLU A 91 -1.45 -15.22 5.55
CA GLU A 91 -1.47 -14.96 4.10
C GLU A 91 -1.08 -13.51 3.75
N MET A 92 -0.79 -12.69 4.75
CA MET A 92 -0.27 -11.33 4.58
C MET A 92 0.86 -11.11 5.60
N PRO A 93 2.04 -11.74 5.37
CA PRO A 93 3.14 -11.69 6.34
C PRO A 93 4.05 -10.46 6.20
N ASP A 94 3.91 -9.69 5.11
CA ASP A 94 4.81 -8.58 4.82
C ASP A 94 4.60 -7.41 5.79
N GLY A 95 5.66 -7.04 6.52
CA GLY A 95 5.61 -5.95 7.48
C GLY A 95 5.27 -4.60 6.87
N LEU A 96 5.72 -4.34 5.63
CA LEU A 96 5.40 -3.10 4.91
C LEU A 96 3.90 -2.97 4.68
N SER A 97 3.19 -4.09 4.50
CA SER A 97 1.73 -4.11 4.38
C SER A 97 1.04 -4.05 5.73
N LEU A 98 1.54 -4.81 6.71
CA LEU A 98 0.93 -4.92 8.03
C LEU A 98 0.86 -3.59 8.77
N VAL A 99 1.95 -2.81 8.76
CA VAL A 99 2.03 -1.57 9.54
C VAL A 99 0.94 -0.57 9.12
N PRO A 100 0.82 -0.18 7.83
CA PRO A 100 -0.21 0.78 7.43
C PRO A 100 -1.63 0.21 7.56
N LEU A 101 -1.83 -1.07 7.27
CA LEU A 101 -3.16 -1.67 7.36
C LEU A 101 -3.65 -1.73 8.80
N LEU A 102 -2.81 -2.15 9.73
CA LEU A 102 -3.16 -2.19 11.15
C LEU A 102 -3.39 -0.78 11.69
N GLN A 103 -2.63 0.21 11.24
CA GLN A 103 -2.82 1.60 11.62
C GLN A 103 -4.17 2.13 11.14
N LEU A 104 -4.55 1.85 9.89
CA LEU A 104 -5.86 2.23 9.36
C LEU A 104 -7.00 1.58 10.14
N MET A 105 -6.86 0.31 10.48
CA MET A 105 -7.86 -0.40 11.27
C MET A 105 -8.00 0.20 12.66
N ALA A 106 -6.89 0.58 13.30
CA ALA A 106 -6.90 1.21 14.61
C ALA A 106 -7.58 2.57 14.57
N GLN A 107 -7.30 3.38 13.55
CA GLN A 107 -7.94 4.68 13.37
C GLN A 107 -9.45 4.54 13.16
N ARG A 108 -9.86 3.53 12.41
CA ARG A 108 -11.27 3.28 12.14
C ARG A 108 -12.04 2.88 13.40
N ARG A 109 -11.40 2.17 14.32
CA ARG A 109 -11.99 1.82 15.62
C ARG A 109 -12.17 3.04 16.52
N SER A 110 -11.28 4.03 16.40
CA SER A 110 -11.32 5.24 17.22
C SER A 110 -12.28 6.29 16.67
N GLY A 111 -12.84 6.08 15.50
CA GLY A 111 -13.77 6.98 14.85
C GLY A 111 -13.75 6.81 13.34
N PRO A 112 -14.70 7.44 12.62
CA PRO A 112 -14.74 7.33 11.17
C PRO A 112 -13.50 7.99 10.57
N LEU A 113 -12.93 7.34 9.54
CA LEU A 113 -11.96 7.98 8.67
C LEU A 113 -12.68 9.08 7.91
N THR A 114 -12.35 10.32 8.21
CA THR A 114 -12.79 11.44 7.39
C THR A 114 -11.87 11.52 6.18
N ALA A 115 -12.42 11.17 5.07
CA ALA A 115 -11.69 11.28 3.81
C ALA A 115 -11.52 12.74 3.40
#